data_68b4e14b69104ef6cfa3d985f27ff48d
#
_entry.id   68b4e14b69104ef6cfa3d985f27ff48d
#
_cell.length_a   1.000
_cell.length_b   1.000
_cell.length_c   1.000
_cell.angle_alpha   90.00
_cell.angle_beta   90.00
_cell.angle_gamma   90.00
#
_symmetry.space_group_name_H-M   'P 1'
#
loop_
_entity.id
_entity.type
_entity.pdbx_description
1 polymer ?
#
loop_
_entity_poly.entity_id
_entity_poly.type
_entity_poly.pdbx_seq_one_letter_code
_entity_poly.pdbx_strand_id
1 'polypeptide(L)'
;MKKTISVSQIKQAVNEAYDLYKNNQDGKNADYIPYLANIDKNLFGISVCLLDGQIIEVGDTQYKFGIESVSKVHTAILVLRQYGAEKLLSMIGADATGLPFNSIIAILLENDHPSTPLVNAGAITACSMVQPVGNPKEKWAAIVKNITELSGSAPELIDELYRSESATNFNNRSITWLLKNYNRIYDDPDLSLDLYTRQCSLGITAEQLSVCGATIANKGVNPKN
;
A
#
# COMPACT_ATOMS: atom_id res chain seq x y z
N MET A 1 24.61 -26.53 3.41
CA MET A 1 23.97 -26.48 2.07
C MET A 1 22.61 -25.81 2.24
N LYS A 2 22.36 -24.68 1.55
CA LYS A 2 21.01 -24.10 1.47
C LYS A 2 20.13 -25.06 0.67
N LYS A 3 19.07 -25.57 1.26
CA LYS A 3 18.10 -26.45 0.61
C LYS A 3 17.38 -25.64 -0.47
N THR A 4 17.58 -25.90 -1.73
CA THR A 4 16.88 -25.23 -2.83
C THR A 4 15.45 -25.78 -2.85
N ILE A 5 14.46 -24.90 -2.68
CA ILE A 5 13.05 -25.25 -2.78
C ILE A 5 12.68 -25.31 -4.27
N SER A 6 12.06 -26.41 -4.71
CA SER A 6 11.62 -26.57 -6.08
C SER A 6 10.29 -25.85 -6.34
N VAL A 7 10.04 -25.49 -7.60
CA VAL A 7 8.76 -24.88 -8.04
C VAL A 7 7.58 -25.78 -7.69
N SER A 8 7.73 -27.11 -7.80
CA SER A 8 6.67 -28.06 -7.42
C SER A 8 6.34 -28.03 -5.94
N GLN A 9 7.34 -27.86 -5.08
CA GLN A 9 7.12 -27.71 -3.63
C GLN A 9 6.41 -26.41 -3.29
N ILE A 10 6.73 -25.31 -3.98
CA ILE A 10 6.02 -24.03 -3.81
C ILE A 10 4.56 -24.19 -4.24
N LYS A 11 4.32 -24.78 -5.43
CA LYS A 11 2.97 -25.03 -5.94
C LYS A 11 2.15 -25.91 -5.00
N GLN A 12 2.75 -26.95 -4.46
CA GLN A 12 2.11 -27.81 -3.48
C GLN A 12 1.72 -27.02 -2.22
N ALA A 13 2.64 -26.25 -1.65
CA ALA A 13 2.37 -25.45 -0.45
C ALA A 13 1.27 -24.39 -0.68
N VAL A 14 1.23 -23.76 -1.86
CA VAL A 14 0.17 -22.80 -2.22
C VAL A 14 -1.20 -23.48 -2.28
N ASN A 15 -1.30 -24.67 -2.89
CA ASN A 15 -2.56 -25.40 -2.96
C ASN A 15 -3.00 -25.91 -1.58
N GLU A 16 -2.08 -26.45 -0.78
CA GLU A 16 -2.37 -26.90 0.59
C GLU A 16 -2.87 -25.74 1.47
N ALA A 17 -2.23 -24.57 1.39
CA ALA A 17 -2.66 -23.36 2.11
C ALA A 17 -4.06 -22.90 1.64
N TYR A 18 -4.31 -22.91 0.35
CA TYR A 18 -5.61 -22.56 -0.19
C TYR A 18 -6.70 -23.51 0.31
N ASP A 19 -6.50 -24.81 0.19
CA ASP A 19 -7.47 -25.82 0.63
C ASP A 19 -7.75 -25.77 2.14
N LEU A 20 -6.74 -25.42 2.94
CA LEU A 20 -6.85 -25.28 4.39
C LEU A 20 -7.70 -24.08 4.80
N TYR A 21 -7.59 -22.95 4.08
CA TYR A 21 -8.14 -21.68 4.54
C TYR A 21 -9.32 -21.14 3.69
N LYS A 22 -9.62 -21.66 2.50
CA LYS A 22 -10.68 -21.14 1.61
C LYS A 22 -12.07 -21.07 2.23
N ASN A 23 -12.36 -21.88 3.24
CA ASN A 23 -13.64 -21.91 3.94
C ASN A 23 -13.57 -21.29 5.36
N ASN A 24 -12.46 -20.65 5.72
CA ASN A 24 -12.33 -20.01 7.04
C ASN A 24 -13.27 -18.79 7.14
N GLN A 25 -14.04 -18.72 8.24
CA GLN A 25 -15.04 -17.67 8.49
C GLN A 25 -14.76 -16.88 9.78
N ASP A 26 -13.55 -17.01 10.36
CA ASP A 26 -13.20 -16.39 11.64
C ASP A 26 -13.03 -14.87 11.56
N GLY A 27 -12.84 -14.32 10.34
CA GLY A 27 -12.70 -12.89 10.08
C GLY A 27 -14.02 -12.20 9.69
N LYS A 28 -13.95 -10.88 9.61
CA LYS A 28 -14.99 -10.04 9.00
C LYS A 28 -14.35 -8.98 8.09
N ASN A 29 -15.12 -8.48 7.14
CA ASN A 29 -14.70 -7.37 6.31
C ASN A 29 -14.44 -6.11 7.14
N ALA A 30 -13.58 -5.22 6.65
CA ALA A 30 -13.39 -3.90 7.23
C ALA A 30 -14.70 -3.10 7.15
N ASP A 31 -15.33 -2.83 8.29
CA ASP A 31 -16.67 -2.23 8.37
C ASP A 31 -16.66 -0.71 8.56
N TYR A 32 -15.48 -0.12 8.77
CA TYR A 32 -15.31 1.32 8.91
C TYR A 32 -15.30 2.08 7.56
N ILE A 33 -15.21 1.36 6.43
CA ILE A 33 -15.42 1.88 5.07
C ILE A 33 -16.62 1.14 4.49
N PRO A 34 -17.76 1.81 4.24
CA PRO A 34 -19.00 1.16 3.81
C PRO A 34 -18.87 0.32 2.54
N TYR A 35 -18.03 0.75 1.59
CA TYR A 35 -17.75 -0.04 0.38
C TYR A 35 -17.14 -1.40 0.73
N LEU A 36 -16.12 -1.43 1.59
CA LEU A 36 -15.42 -2.67 1.97
C LEU A 36 -16.32 -3.62 2.77
N ALA A 37 -17.23 -3.08 3.58
CA ALA A 37 -18.16 -3.87 4.37
C ALA A 37 -19.07 -4.76 3.48
N ASN A 38 -19.34 -4.33 2.24
CA ASN A 38 -20.24 -4.99 1.29
C ASN A 38 -19.54 -5.92 0.30
N ILE A 39 -18.21 -6.06 0.35
CA ILE A 39 -17.48 -6.99 -0.52
C ILE A 39 -17.78 -8.44 -0.12
N ASP A 40 -17.86 -9.34 -1.10
CA ASP A 40 -18.04 -10.76 -0.82
C ASP A 40 -16.87 -11.29 0.03
N LYS A 41 -17.19 -11.71 1.26
CA LYS A 41 -16.20 -12.22 2.23
C LYS A 41 -15.64 -13.60 1.86
N ASN A 42 -16.21 -14.28 0.87
CA ASN A 42 -15.75 -15.59 0.42
C ASN A 42 -14.67 -15.49 -0.67
N LEU A 43 -14.36 -14.30 -1.15
CA LEU A 43 -13.25 -14.10 -2.09
C LEU A 43 -11.93 -14.47 -1.41
N PHE A 44 -11.25 -15.45 -1.98
CA PHE A 44 -9.96 -15.92 -1.49
C PHE A 44 -9.04 -16.36 -2.63
N GLY A 45 -7.84 -15.83 -2.68
CA GLY A 45 -6.84 -16.17 -3.68
C GLY A 45 -5.43 -16.06 -3.14
N ILE A 46 -4.53 -16.88 -3.66
CA ILE A 46 -3.10 -16.85 -3.35
C ILE A 46 -2.33 -16.76 -4.66
N SER A 47 -1.45 -15.79 -4.79
CA SER A 47 -0.54 -15.63 -5.93
C SER A 47 0.90 -15.48 -5.45
N VAL A 48 1.81 -16.19 -6.11
CA VAL A 48 3.26 -16.12 -5.87
C VAL A 48 3.96 -15.87 -7.21
N CYS A 49 4.72 -14.79 -7.28
CA CYS A 49 5.60 -14.49 -8.41
C CYS A 49 7.05 -14.88 -8.05
N LEU A 50 7.67 -15.70 -8.87
CA LEU A 50 9.07 -16.06 -8.72
C LEU A 50 9.98 -15.02 -9.42
N LEU A 51 11.27 -15.02 -9.07
CA LEU A 51 12.22 -14.06 -9.63
C LEU A 51 12.53 -14.26 -11.12
N ASP A 52 12.14 -15.39 -11.69
CA ASP A 52 12.19 -15.68 -13.14
C ASP A 52 10.91 -15.29 -13.88
N GLY A 53 9.95 -14.65 -13.20
CA GLY A 53 8.66 -14.22 -13.73
C GLY A 53 7.58 -15.29 -13.78
N GLN A 54 7.84 -16.52 -13.33
CA GLN A 54 6.81 -17.56 -13.23
C GLN A 54 5.78 -17.20 -12.15
N ILE A 55 4.48 -17.34 -12.47
CA ILE A 55 3.37 -17.12 -11.55
C ILE A 55 2.77 -18.47 -11.13
N ILE A 56 2.49 -18.61 -9.85
CA ILE A 56 1.77 -19.74 -9.24
C ILE A 56 0.54 -19.18 -8.55
N GLU A 57 -0.65 -19.61 -8.97
CA GLU A 57 -1.92 -19.04 -8.54
C GLU A 57 -2.95 -20.10 -8.18
N VAL A 58 -3.85 -19.75 -7.25
CA VAL A 58 -5.04 -20.52 -6.92
C VAL A 58 -6.13 -19.60 -6.35
N GLY A 59 -7.40 -19.87 -6.70
CA GLY A 59 -8.56 -19.09 -6.24
C GLY A 59 -8.75 -17.77 -6.99
N ASP A 60 -9.29 -16.76 -6.31
CA ASP A 60 -9.79 -15.51 -6.91
C ASP A 60 -8.67 -14.47 -7.17
N THR A 61 -7.55 -14.90 -7.73
CA THR A 61 -6.34 -14.09 -7.90
C THR A 61 -6.49 -12.94 -8.89
N GLN A 62 -7.48 -13.00 -9.79
CA GLN A 62 -7.76 -11.98 -10.79
C GLN A 62 -8.85 -10.98 -10.34
N TYR A 63 -9.45 -11.20 -9.16
CA TYR A 63 -10.38 -10.23 -8.61
C TYR A 63 -9.66 -8.92 -8.29
N LYS A 64 -10.18 -7.78 -8.81
CA LYS A 64 -9.65 -6.45 -8.50
C LYS A 64 -10.19 -5.95 -7.17
N PHE A 65 -9.32 -5.66 -6.24
CA PHE A 65 -9.64 -5.09 -4.92
C PHE A 65 -8.83 -3.82 -4.67
N GLY A 66 -9.31 -2.96 -3.76
CA GLY A 66 -8.56 -1.78 -3.36
C GLY A 66 -7.23 -2.15 -2.73
N ILE A 67 -6.12 -1.60 -3.21
CA ILE A 67 -4.78 -1.86 -2.67
C ILE A 67 -4.65 -1.44 -1.20
N GLU A 68 -5.48 -0.49 -0.77
CA GLU A 68 -5.55 0.01 0.60
C GLU A 68 -4.16 0.36 1.18
N SER A 69 -3.90 -0.02 2.40
CA SER A 69 -2.65 0.29 3.11
C SER A 69 -1.39 -0.37 2.53
N VAL A 70 -1.50 -1.33 1.63
CA VAL A 70 -0.32 -1.87 0.91
C VAL A 70 0.29 -0.79 0.03
N SER A 71 -0.49 0.19 -0.44
CA SER A 71 -0.03 1.36 -1.20
C SER A 71 1.06 2.16 -0.49
N LYS A 72 1.08 2.16 0.85
CA LYS A 72 2.08 2.87 1.66
C LYS A 72 3.52 2.46 1.31
N VAL A 73 3.75 1.16 1.10
CA VAL A 73 5.06 0.62 0.68
C VAL A 73 5.48 1.20 -0.66
N HIS A 74 4.55 1.24 -1.62
CA HIS A 74 4.82 1.73 -2.98
C HIS A 74 5.18 3.23 -2.97
N THR A 75 4.43 4.05 -2.22
CA THR A 75 4.71 5.48 -2.11
C THR A 75 5.99 5.76 -1.32
N ALA A 76 6.29 4.97 -0.29
CA ALA A 76 7.58 5.04 0.41
C ALA A 76 8.76 4.75 -0.54
N ILE A 77 8.64 3.76 -1.42
CA ILE A 77 9.66 3.45 -2.46
C ILE A 77 9.80 4.65 -3.43
N LEU A 78 8.69 5.24 -3.87
CA LEU A 78 8.72 6.40 -4.76
C LEU A 78 9.47 7.58 -4.13
N VAL A 79 9.13 7.93 -2.89
CA VAL A 79 9.78 9.02 -2.16
C VAL A 79 11.26 8.70 -1.87
N LEU A 80 11.57 7.45 -1.53
CA LEU A 80 12.94 7.00 -1.35
C LEU A 80 13.78 7.17 -2.64
N ARG A 81 13.21 6.87 -3.81
CA ARG A 81 13.84 7.09 -5.12
C ARG A 81 14.05 8.57 -5.43
N GLN A 82 13.13 9.44 -5.00
CA GLN A 82 13.16 10.88 -5.28
C GLN A 82 14.11 11.65 -4.36
N TYR A 83 14.24 11.25 -3.11
CA TYR A 83 14.95 12.02 -2.08
C TYR A 83 16.17 11.30 -1.47
N GLY A 84 16.26 9.99 -1.60
CA GLY A 84 17.26 9.17 -0.92
C GLY A 84 16.90 8.83 0.54
N ALA A 85 17.64 7.87 1.11
CA ALA A 85 17.33 7.30 2.41
C ALA A 85 17.49 8.30 3.58
N GLU A 86 18.57 9.08 3.59
CA GLU A 86 18.86 10.05 4.64
C GLU A 86 17.77 11.12 4.76
N LYS A 87 17.32 11.65 3.61
CA LYS A 87 16.26 12.65 3.57
C LYS A 87 14.94 12.07 4.04
N LEU A 88 14.56 10.88 3.55
CA LEU A 88 13.34 10.21 3.98
C LEU A 88 13.36 9.95 5.50
N LEU A 89 14.47 9.43 6.03
CA LEU A 89 14.62 9.17 7.46
C LEU A 89 14.50 10.45 8.32
N SER A 90 15.01 11.59 7.82
CA SER A 90 14.91 12.88 8.54
C SER A 90 13.49 13.47 8.54
N MET A 91 12.64 13.06 7.61
CA MET A 91 11.27 13.57 7.45
C MET A 91 10.22 12.61 7.98
N ILE A 92 10.47 11.31 7.85
CA ILE A 92 9.65 10.21 8.34
C ILE A 92 10.60 9.17 8.89
N GLY A 93 10.48 8.78 10.14
CA GLY A 93 11.32 7.77 10.78
C GLY A 93 11.22 6.37 10.13
N ALA A 94 11.89 5.39 10.74
CA ALA A 94 11.87 3.99 10.34
C ALA A 94 11.63 3.05 11.53
N ASP A 95 10.98 3.55 12.58
CA ASP A 95 10.77 2.87 13.86
C ASP A 95 9.30 2.44 14.03
N ALA A 96 9.07 1.37 14.79
CA ALA A 96 7.73 0.95 15.16
C ALA A 96 7.15 1.86 16.24
N THR A 97 5.86 2.26 16.10
CA THR A 97 5.19 3.12 17.09
C THR A 97 4.73 2.36 18.33
N GLY A 98 4.48 1.05 18.23
CA GLY A 98 3.80 0.28 19.28
C GLY A 98 2.33 0.67 19.51
N LEU A 99 1.77 1.57 18.68
CA LEU A 99 0.41 2.08 18.73
C LEU A 99 -0.36 1.73 17.46
N PRO A 100 -1.71 1.83 17.46
CA PRO A 100 -2.51 1.60 16.26
C PRO A 100 -2.05 2.46 15.07
N PHE A 101 -2.13 1.90 13.86
CA PHE A 101 -1.65 2.51 12.61
C PHE A 101 -2.26 3.89 12.27
N ASN A 102 -3.40 4.22 12.88
CA ASN A 102 -4.14 5.47 12.72
C ASN A 102 -4.18 6.32 14.00
N SER A 103 -3.24 6.11 14.92
CA SER A 103 -3.19 6.80 16.20
C SER A 103 -2.72 8.24 16.03
N ILE A 104 -3.53 9.19 16.52
CA ILE A 104 -3.13 10.60 16.66
C ILE A 104 -2.11 10.77 17.80
N ILE A 105 -2.27 9.97 18.87
CA ILE A 105 -1.38 10.03 20.04
C ILE A 105 0.05 9.65 19.66
N ALA A 106 0.24 8.73 18.72
CA ALA A 106 1.57 8.33 18.25
C ALA A 106 2.38 9.55 17.80
N ILE A 107 1.78 10.49 17.05
CA ILE A 107 2.47 11.70 16.57
C ILE A 107 2.97 12.56 17.73
N LEU A 108 2.14 12.71 18.76
CA LEU A 108 2.47 13.54 19.94
C LEU A 108 3.60 12.92 20.78
N LEU A 109 3.63 11.58 20.89
CA LEU A 109 4.66 10.87 21.66
C LEU A 109 6.00 10.77 20.93
N GLU A 110 6.01 10.94 19.62
CA GLU A 110 7.17 10.79 18.74
C GLU A 110 7.79 12.15 18.33
N ASN A 111 7.72 13.14 19.21
CA ASN A 111 8.26 14.49 18.97
C ASN A 111 7.71 15.15 17.70
N ASP A 112 6.40 15.05 17.50
CA ASP A 112 5.70 15.66 16.38
C ASP A 112 6.18 15.14 15.00
N HIS A 113 6.70 13.93 14.98
CA HIS A 113 7.34 13.31 13.81
C HIS A 113 6.71 11.93 13.54
N PRO A 114 6.31 11.61 12.30
CA PRO A 114 5.85 10.27 11.97
C PRO A 114 7.01 9.27 12.06
N SER A 115 6.83 8.19 12.82
CA SER A 115 7.90 7.22 13.08
C SER A 115 8.20 6.29 11.90
N THR A 116 7.23 6.10 10.98
CA THR A 116 7.36 5.20 9.84
C THR A 116 6.39 5.56 8.72
N PRO A 117 6.76 5.36 7.44
CA PRO A 117 5.82 5.51 6.32
C PRO A 117 4.71 4.46 6.29
N LEU A 118 4.75 3.44 7.15
CA LEU A 118 3.79 2.32 7.16
C LEU A 118 2.58 2.55 8.07
N VAL A 119 2.53 3.69 8.79
CA VAL A 119 1.33 4.16 9.51
C VAL A 119 0.69 5.32 8.76
N ASN A 120 -0.57 5.65 9.06
CA ASN A 120 -1.30 6.68 8.30
C ASN A 120 -0.60 8.05 8.33
N ALA A 121 -0.09 8.47 9.47
CA ALA A 121 0.65 9.73 9.60
C ALA A 121 1.85 9.80 8.63
N GLY A 122 2.72 8.79 8.65
CA GLY A 122 3.88 8.75 7.78
C GLY A 122 3.51 8.57 6.30
N ALA A 123 2.45 7.82 5.98
CA ALA A 123 2.00 7.64 4.61
C ALA A 123 1.42 8.92 4.01
N ILE A 124 0.65 9.69 4.77
CA ILE A 124 0.13 11.01 4.36
C ILE A 124 1.30 11.99 4.17
N THR A 125 2.26 11.99 5.12
CA THR A 125 3.50 12.78 4.95
C THR A 125 4.23 12.38 3.67
N ALA A 126 4.41 11.07 3.39
CA ALA A 126 5.04 10.60 2.16
C ALA A 126 4.30 11.07 0.90
N CYS A 127 2.96 11.02 0.87
CA CYS A 127 2.16 11.57 -0.24
C CYS A 127 2.41 13.08 -0.44
N SER A 128 2.56 13.85 0.65
CA SER A 128 2.87 15.27 0.55
C SER A 128 4.25 15.53 -0.05
N MET A 129 5.21 14.60 0.11
CA MET A 129 6.57 14.69 -0.41
C MET A 129 6.71 14.36 -1.89
N VAL A 130 5.79 13.59 -2.49
CA VAL A 130 5.89 13.15 -3.90
C VAL A 130 6.11 14.36 -4.82
N GLN A 131 7.11 14.27 -5.69
CA GLN A 131 7.42 15.32 -6.68
C GLN A 131 6.58 15.19 -7.95
N PRO A 132 6.29 16.34 -8.62
CA PRO A 132 6.58 17.70 -8.20
C PRO A 132 5.59 18.24 -7.17
N VAL A 133 6.09 18.90 -6.13
CA VAL A 133 5.24 19.56 -5.12
C VAL A 133 4.42 20.67 -5.79
N GLY A 134 3.14 20.83 -5.38
CA GLY A 134 2.23 21.86 -5.91
C GLY A 134 1.57 21.49 -7.25
N ASN A 135 1.85 20.33 -7.83
CA ASN A 135 1.20 19.87 -9.07
C ASN A 135 0.45 18.55 -8.87
N PRO A 136 -0.84 18.58 -8.52
CA PRO A 136 -1.61 17.39 -8.18
C PRO A 136 -1.70 16.36 -9.32
N LYS A 137 -1.77 16.81 -10.57
CA LYS A 137 -1.86 15.90 -11.72
C LYS A 137 -0.57 15.11 -11.92
N GLU A 138 0.56 15.78 -11.84
CA GLU A 138 1.86 15.14 -12.03
C GLU A 138 2.21 14.26 -10.83
N LYS A 139 1.88 14.65 -9.59
CA LYS A 139 2.00 13.81 -8.40
C LYS A 139 1.21 12.51 -8.55
N TRP A 140 -0.05 12.61 -8.95
CA TRP A 140 -0.90 11.45 -9.21
C TRP A 140 -0.32 10.55 -10.30
N ALA A 141 0.12 11.13 -11.41
CA ALA A 141 0.77 10.40 -12.50
C ALA A 141 2.04 9.68 -12.02
N ALA A 142 2.84 10.31 -11.15
CA ALA A 142 4.04 9.69 -10.57
C ALA A 142 3.70 8.50 -9.68
N ILE A 143 2.66 8.58 -8.84
CA ILE A 143 2.18 7.49 -7.99
C ILE A 143 1.70 6.32 -8.85
N VAL A 144 0.82 6.57 -9.82
CA VAL A 144 0.30 5.53 -10.72
C VAL A 144 1.43 4.89 -11.53
N LYS A 145 2.34 5.70 -12.09
CA LYS A 145 3.51 5.19 -12.83
C LYS A 145 4.38 4.28 -11.96
N ASN A 146 4.66 4.66 -10.72
CA ASN A 146 5.48 3.85 -9.83
C ASN A 146 4.82 2.49 -9.52
N ILE A 147 3.52 2.46 -9.27
CA ILE A 147 2.80 1.19 -9.06
C ILE A 147 2.79 0.36 -10.36
N THR A 148 2.61 1.00 -11.52
CA THR A 148 2.67 0.34 -12.83
C THR A 148 4.04 -0.32 -13.08
N GLU A 149 5.13 0.37 -12.78
CA GLU A 149 6.49 -0.17 -12.90
C GLU A 149 6.71 -1.37 -11.98
N LEU A 150 6.19 -1.31 -10.76
CA LEU A 150 6.34 -2.38 -9.77
C LEU A 150 5.46 -3.61 -10.07
N SER A 151 4.23 -3.40 -10.54
CA SER A 151 3.25 -4.47 -10.79
C SER A 151 3.26 -5.03 -12.21
N GLY A 152 3.88 -4.30 -13.16
CA GLY A 152 3.90 -4.64 -14.59
C GLY A 152 2.65 -4.19 -15.36
N SER A 153 1.65 -3.60 -14.70
CA SER A 153 0.44 -3.07 -15.36
C SER A 153 -0.18 -1.90 -14.59
N ALA A 154 -0.85 -0.99 -15.30
CA ALA A 154 -1.46 0.19 -14.69
C ALA A 154 -2.69 -0.20 -13.86
N PRO A 155 -2.75 0.20 -12.57
CA PRO A 155 -3.96 0.05 -11.77
C PRO A 155 -5.01 1.09 -12.20
N GLU A 156 -6.28 0.77 -11.97
CA GLU A 156 -7.40 1.68 -12.19
C GLU A 156 -7.96 2.15 -10.85
N LEU A 157 -8.45 3.39 -10.78
CA LEU A 157 -9.13 3.89 -9.57
C LEU A 157 -10.49 3.20 -9.42
N ILE A 158 -10.77 2.65 -8.23
CA ILE A 158 -12.12 2.18 -7.87
C ILE A 158 -12.88 3.39 -7.31
N ASP A 159 -13.62 4.08 -8.19
CA ASP A 159 -14.30 5.34 -7.84
C ASP A 159 -15.27 5.21 -6.66
N GLU A 160 -15.99 4.09 -6.56
CA GLU A 160 -16.92 3.86 -5.45
C GLU A 160 -16.20 3.74 -4.11
N LEU A 161 -15.05 3.03 -4.08
CA LEU A 161 -14.21 2.92 -2.90
C LEU A 161 -13.65 4.29 -2.51
N TYR A 162 -13.09 5.03 -3.48
CA TYR A 162 -12.55 6.37 -3.25
C TYR A 162 -13.59 7.31 -2.65
N ARG A 163 -14.82 7.34 -3.20
CA ARG A 163 -15.91 8.17 -2.68
C ARG A 163 -16.32 7.74 -1.27
N SER A 164 -16.43 6.44 -1.03
CA SER A 164 -16.79 5.88 0.28
C SER A 164 -15.76 6.23 1.34
N GLU A 165 -14.46 6.06 1.05
CA GLU A 165 -13.38 6.39 1.98
C GLU A 165 -13.28 7.90 2.20
N SER A 166 -13.35 8.72 1.14
CA SER A 166 -13.31 10.18 1.24
C SER A 166 -14.42 10.76 2.10
N ALA A 167 -15.59 10.15 2.11
CA ALA A 167 -16.73 10.57 2.92
C ALA A 167 -16.57 10.26 4.42
N THR A 168 -15.71 9.28 4.77
CA THR A 168 -15.59 8.76 6.15
C THR A 168 -14.20 8.95 6.78
N ASN A 169 -13.25 9.57 6.10
CA ASN A 169 -11.84 9.67 6.50
C ASN A 169 -11.54 10.75 7.57
N PHE A 170 -12.46 11.04 8.47
CA PHE A 170 -12.31 12.12 9.47
C PHE A 170 -11.06 12.00 10.35
N ASN A 171 -10.69 10.78 10.73
CA ASN A 171 -9.47 10.55 11.50
C ASN A 171 -8.21 10.93 10.70
N ASN A 172 -8.15 10.58 9.42
CA ASN A 172 -7.04 10.95 8.54
C ASN A 172 -6.99 12.46 8.30
N ARG A 173 -8.13 13.15 8.22
CA ARG A 173 -8.19 14.64 8.19
C ARG A 173 -7.55 15.22 9.44
N SER A 174 -7.91 14.72 10.63
CA SER A 174 -7.35 15.17 11.89
C SER A 174 -5.82 14.94 11.95
N ILE A 175 -5.34 13.77 11.53
CA ILE A 175 -3.91 13.46 11.41
C ILE A 175 -3.23 14.44 10.47
N THR A 176 -3.79 14.68 9.29
CA THR A 176 -3.19 15.57 8.27
C THR A 176 -3.01 16.99 8.79
N TRP A 177 -4.03 17.57 9.44
CA TRP A 177 -3.95 18.92 9.96
C TRP A 177 -3.07 19.04 11.20
N LEU A 178 -2.98 17.99 12.03
CA LEU A 178 -2.01 17.92 13.12
C LEU A 178 -0.57 17.91 12.58
N LEU A 179 -0.30 17.07 11.58
CA LEU A 179 1.00 17.03 10.90
C LEU A 179 1.35 18.35 10.21
N LYS A 180 0.35 19.05 9.66
CA LYS A 180 0.54 20.39 9.09
C LYS A 180 0.98 21.39 10.16
N ASN A 181 0.36 21.35 11.34
CA ASN A 181 0.73 22.20 12.47
C ASN A 181 2.20 21.97 12.92
N TYR A 182 2.70 20.73 12.77
CA TYR A 182 4.08 20.38 13.11
C TYR A 182 5.05 20.50 11.92
N ASN A 183 4.64 21.11 10.81
CA ASN A 183 5.45 21.26 9.58
C ASN A 183 5.90 19.91 8.99
N ARG A 184 5.07 18.87 9.12
CA ARG A 184 5.30 17.51 8.55
C ARG A 184 4.48 17.23 7.29
N ILE A 185 3.76 18.21 6.79
CA ILE A 185 3.10 18.19 5.48
C ILE A 185 3.83 19.20 4.57
N TYR A 186 4.35 18.72 3.47
CA TYR A 186 5.26 19.43 2.57
C TYR A 186 4.57 19.97 1.31
N ASP A 187 3.25 19.87 1.26
CA ASP A 187 2.38 20.38 0.20
C ASP A 187 1.07 20.87 0.82
N ASP A 188 0.04 21.13 0.02
CA ASP A 188 -1.31 21.40 0.50
C ASP A 188 -1.86 20.20 1.28
N PRO A 189 -2.40 20.39 2.50
CA PRO A 189 -2.89 19.29 3.34
C PRO A 189 -4.04 18.49 2.72
N ASP A 190 -5.02 19.19 2.15
CA ASP A 190 -6.22 18.54 1.59
C ASP A 190 -5.86 17.78 0.31
N LEU A 191 -4.96 18.33 -0.51
CA LEU A 191 -4.40 17.64 -1.66
C LEU A 191 -3.61 16.38 -1.24
N SER A 192 -2.77 16.50 -0.22
CA SER A 192 -1.96 15.38 0.27
C SER A 192 -2.84 14.22 0.77
N LEU A 193 -3.92 14.55 1.48
CA LEU A 193 -4.90 13.59 1.94
C LEU A 193 -5.70 12.98 0.77
N ASP A 194 -6.11 13.80 -0.20
CA ASP A 194 -6.82 13.31 -1.40
C ASP A 194 -5.96 12.29 -2.17
N LEU A 195 -4.69 12.59 -2.41
CA LEU A 195 -3.76 11.67 -3.07
C LEU A 195 -3.57 10.38 -2.27
N TYR A 196 -3.47 10.48 -0.94
CA TYR A 196 -3.40 9.32 -0.06
C TYR A 196 -4.65 8.44 -0.18
N THR A 197 -5.84 9.03 -0.16
CA THR A 197 -7.10 8.30 -0.30
C THR A 197 -7.24 7.67 -1.68
N ARG A 198 -6.88 8.40 -2.75
CA ARG A 198 -6.88 7.87 -4.12
C ARG A 198 -5.94 6.68 -4.29
N GLN A 199 -4.72 6.75 -3.75
CA GLN A 199 -3.78 5.62 -3.88
C GLN A 199 -4.26 4.37 -3.13
N CYS A 200 -4.92 4.52 -1.97
CA CYS A 200 -5.56 3.41 -1.26
C CYS A 200 -6.66 2.76 -2.11
N SER A 201 -7.36 3.57 -2.89
CA SER A 201 -8.49 3.14 -3.73
C SER A 201 -8.09 2.62 -5.12
N LEU A 202 -6.79 2.46 -5.41
CA LEU A 202 -6.35 1.82 -6.64
C LEU A 202 -6.70 0.34 -6.64
N GLY A 203 -7.35 -0.11 -7.71
CA GLY A 203 -7.72 -1.52 -7.93
C GLY A 203 -6.51 -2.33 -8.39
N ILE A 204 -6.20 -3.39 -7.66
CA ILE A 204 -5.09 -4.29 -7.95
C ILE A 204 -5.53 -5.74 -7.77
N THR A 205 -4.90 -6.68 -8.47
CA THR A 205 -5.13 -8.12 -8.30
C THR A 205 -4.06 -8.76 -7.42
N ALA A 206 -4.32 -9.96 -6.88
CA ALA A 206 -3.31 -10.71 -6.13
C ALA A 206 -2.09 -11.03 -7.00
N GLU A 207 -2.29 -11.32 -8.29
CA GLU A 207 -1.19 -11.51 -9.25
C GLU A 207 -0.31 -10.25 -9.32
N GLN A 208 -0.89 -9.08 -9.56
CA GLN A 208 -0.15 -7.82 -9.63
C GLN A 208 0.63 -7.52 -8.34
N LEU A 209 0.04 -7.77 -7.17
CA LEU A 209 0.76 -7.61 -5.88
C LEU A 209 1.91 -8.60 -5.73
N SER A 210 1.76 -9.84 -6.19
CA SER A 210 2.85 -10.82 -6.16
C SER A 210 4.03 -10.38 -7.04
N VAL A 211 3.75 -9.76 -8.20
CA VAL A 211 4.77 -9.16 -9.07
C VAL A 211 5.46 -7.97 -8.39
N CYS A 212 4.72 -7.10 -7.69
CA CYS A 212 5.33 -6.04 -6.87
C CYS A 212 6.31 -6.62 -5.84
N GLY A 213 5.90 -7.67 -5.12
CA GLY A 213 6.74 -8.36 -4.15
C GLY A 213 8.01 -8.93 -4.79
N ALA A 214 7.88 -9.59 -5.93
CA ALA A 214 9.01 -10.13 -6.69
C ALA A 214 9.95 -9.02 -7.20
N THR A 215 9.41 -7.90 -7.66
CA THR A 215 10.19 -6.72 -8.09
C THR A 215 11.05 -6.19 -6.95
N ILE A 216 10.47 -6.05 -5.75
CA ILE A 216 11.22 -5.60 -4.55
C ILE A 216 12.30 -6.63 -4.19
N ALA A 217 11.96 -7.91 -4.15
CA ALA A 217 12.89 -9.00 -3.86
C ALA A 217 14.03 -9.10 -4.90
N ASN A 218 13.76 -8.70 -6.14
CA ASN A 218 14.70 -8.67 -7.26
C ASN A 218 15.44 -7.32 -7.39
N LYS A 219 15.67 -6.63 -6.30
CA LYS A 219 16.41 -5.36 -6.24
C LYS A 219 15.80 -4.24 -7.11
N GLY A 220 14.50 -4.24 -7.29
CA GLY A 220 13.75 -3.25 -8.06
C GLY A 220 13.64 -3.57 -9.56
N VAL A 221 14.08 -4.74 -10.00
CA VAL A 221 13.90 -5.21 -11.39
C VAL A 221 12.65 -6.06 -11.47
N ASN A 222 11.66 -5.61 -12.25
CA ASN A 222 10.42 -6.34 -12.44
C ASN A 222 10.69 -7.62 -13.27
N PRO A 223 10.39 -8.82 -12.75
CA PRO A 223 10.68 -10.07 -13.43
C PRO A 223 9.76 -10.36 -14.63
N LYS A 224 8.73 -9.54 -14.87
CA LYS A 224 7.79 -9.66 -16.01
C LYS A 224 8.15 -8.74 -17.19
N ASN A 225 9.13 -7.85 -17.04
CA ASN A 225 9.57 -6.89 -18.05
C ASN A 225 10.94 -7.25 -18.63
#